data_8ee4d8456fc968eba60b00c6d9b968cb
#
_entry.id   8ee4d8456fc968eba60b00c6d9b968cb
#
_cell.length_a   1.000
_cell.length_b   1.000
_cell.length_c   1.000
_cell.angle_alpha   90.00
_cell.angle_beta   90.00
_cell.angle_gamma   90.00
#
_symmetry.space_group_name_H-M   'P 1'
#
loop_
_entity.id
_entity.type
_entity.pdbx_description
1 polymer ?
#
loop_
_entity_poly.entity_id
_entity_poly.type
_entity_poly.pdbx_seq_one_letter_code
_entity_poly.pdbx_strand_id
1 'polypeptide(L)'
;MYYAGCNALLKAMILIILMVFYSSVRRVGYYQEREEFRMAREKLGMLLHRMLVVLLPFAILSVVLSENLSILLLGDTGAEASGAMQAGSIGILFGTLGYVFILLLMRLKQSMLAAVSAGAAMVLQMVLLVFMTSAGVGGALAPALSQMFFYLLLTAAGFVLVSRIMQYRQDWIRGAAIPTVLAAVMGVVTMLINRFLTPAAGRVAGTIVCVVVGILVYVILLLAARNMREEELNSSLFGRLLLKVGRLIHFY
;
A
#
# COMPACT_ATOMS: atom_id res chain seq x y z
N MET A 1 7.96 2.32 23.77
CA MET A 1 9.03 2.88 22.92
C MET A 1 8.99 2.31 21.51
N TYR A 2 8.99 1.00 21.31
CA TYR A 2 9.02 0.31 20.00
C TYR A 2 7.84 0.68 19.08
N TYR A 3 6.62 0.70 19.59
CA TYR A 3 5.46 1.09 18.79
C TYR A 3 5.57 2.50 18.20
N ALA A 4 6.09 3.45 18.99
CA ALA A 4 6.25 4.83 18.53
C ALA A 4 7.25 4.93 17.36
N GLY A 5 8.36 4.20 17.40
CA GLY A 5 9.34 4.15 16.33
C GLY A 5 8.81 3.52 15.04
N CYS A 6 8.17 2.33 15.14
CA CYS A 6 7.50 1.68 14.02
C CYS A 6 6.44 2.59 13.39
N ASN A 7 5.58 3.19 14.21
CA ASN A 7 4.48 4.02 13.73
C ASN A 7 4.98 5.29 13.02
N ALA A 8 6.05 5.91 13.51
CA ALA A 8 6.65 7.08 12.89
C ALA A 8 7.19 6.75 11.49
N LEU A 9 7.92 5.64 11.34
CA LEU A 9 8.44 5.17 10.06
C LEU A 9 7.30 4.85 9.07
N LEU A 10 6.28 4.11 9.52
CA LEU A 10 5.13 3.74 8.70
C LEU A 10 4.37 4.99 8.22
N LYS A 11 4.15 5.97 9.09
CA LYS A 11 3.52 7.25 8.73
C LYS A 11 4.37 8.05 7.75
N ALA A 12 5.70 8.08 7.93
CA ALA A 12 6.60 8.73 6.99
C ALA A 12 6.51 8.10 5.59
N MET A 13 6.47 6.77 5.51
CA MET A 13 6.29 6.06 4.23
C MET A 13 4.94 6.39 3.58
N ILE A 14 3.85 6.41 4.34
CA ILE A 14 2.53 6.82 3.84
C ILE A 14 2.59 8.24 3.26
N LEU A 15 3.21 9.19 3.96
CA LEU A 15 3.34 10.58 3.51
C LEU A 15 4.15 10.71 2.23
N ILE A 16 5.28 10.00 2.12
CA ILE A 16 6.13 10.00 0.92
C ILE A 16 5.32 9.49 -0.29
N ILE A 17 4.60 8.37 -0.12
CA ILE A 17 3.80 7.80 -1.19
C ILE A 17 2.65 8.74 -1.57
N LEU A 18 1.99 9.36 -0.58
CA LEU A 18 0.95 10.37 -0.82
C LEU A 18 1.47 11.56 -1.64
N MET A 19 2.68 12.04 -1.35
CA MET A 19 3.30 13.13 -2.13
C MET A 19 3.50 12.73 -3.59
N VAL A 20 3.93 11.50 -3.86
CA VAL A 20 4.12 10.98 -5.23
C VAL A 20 2.79 10.94 -5.99
N PHE A 21 1.71 10.48 -5.35
CA PHE A 21 0.41 10.36 -5.99
C PHE A 21 -0.46 11.61 -5.94
N TYR A 22 -0.09 12.63 -5.17
CA TYR A 22 -0.87 13.86 -5.00
C TYR A 22 -1.20 14.55 -6.33
N SER A 23 -0.26 14.59 -7.26
CA SER A 23 -0.48 15.17 -8.59
C SER A 23 -1.58 14.43 -9.38
N SER A 24 -1.68 13.11 -9.21
CA SER A 24 -2.70 12.29 -9.86
C SER A 24 -4.08 12.49 -9.22
N VAL A 25 -4.14 12.63 -7.89
CA VAL A 25 -5.36 12.98 -7.15
C VAL A 25 -5.89 14.34 -7.61
N ARG A 26 -4.98 15.33 -7.76
CA ARG A 26 -5.34 16.66 -8.25
C ARG A 26 -5.93 16.63 -9.67
N ARG A 27 -5.39 15.79 -10.55
CA ARG A 27 -5.94 15.63 -11.92
C ARG A 27 -7.36 15.08 -11.92
N VAL A 28 -7.67 14.10 -11.07
CA VAL A 28 -9.04 13.58 -10.95
C VAL A 28 -10.00 14.69 -10.54
N GLY A 29 -9.66 15.48 -9.51
CA GLY A 29 -10.47 16.63 -9.08
C GLY A 29 -10.68 17.67 -10.18
N TYR A 30 -9.64 17.97 -10.95
CA TYR A 30 -9.69 18.93 -12.06
C TYR A 30 -10.70 18.54 -13.14
N TYR A 31 -10.73 17.26 -13.57
CA TYR A 31 -11.72 16.79 -14.56
C TYR A 31 -13.12 16.75 -13.99
N GLN A 32 -13.27 16.47 -12.71
CA GLN A 32 -14.56 16.49 -12.03
C GLN A 32 -15.14 17.91 -11.93
N GLU A 33 -14.32 18.92 -11.63
CA GLU A 33 -14.73 20.33 -11.57
C GLU A 33 -15.18 20.88 -12.94
N ARG A 34 -14.66 20.30 -14.02
CA ARG A 34 -15.04 20.64 -15.41
C ARG A 34 -16.22 19.85 -15.95
N GLU A 35 -16.87 19.06 -15.09
CA GLU A 35 -17.99 18.17 -15.47
C GLU A 35 -17.63 17.09 -16.51
N GLU A 36 -16.32 16.86 -16.72
CA GLU A 36 -15.80 15.81 -17.60
C GLU A 36 -15.80 14.45 -16.86
N PHE A 37 -16.99 13.97 -16.46
CA PHE A 37 -17.15 12.80 -15.58
C PHE A 37 -16.55 11.51 -16.15
N ARG A 38 -16.54 11.35 -17.45
CA ARG A 38 -15.94 10.17 -18.10
C ARG A 38 -14.43 10.16 -17.88
N MET A 39 -13.76 11.29 -18.13
CA MET A 39 -12.31 11.44 -17.95
C MET A 39 -11.92 11.33 -16.47
N ALA A 40 -12.74 11.92 -15.57
CA ALA A 40 -12.50 11.82 -14.13
C ALA A 40 -12.52 10.35 -13.64
N ARG A 41 -13.48 9.54 -14.10
CA ARG A 41 -13.56 8.10 -13.78
C ARG A 41 -12.40 7.31 -14.34
N GLU A 42 -12.00 7.58 -15.56
CA GLU A 42 -10.84 6.92 -16.18
C GLU A 42 -9.54 7.24 -15.42
N LYS A 43 -9.31 8.50 -15.07
CA LYS A 43 -8.14 8.92 -14.28
C LYS A 43 -8.16 8.36 -12.86
N LEU A 44 -9.35 8.21 -12.25
CA LEU A 44 -9.50 7.55 -10.96
C LEU A 44 -9.09 6.06 -11.05
N GLY A 45 -9.56 5.35 -12.08
CA GLY A 45 -9.19 3.95 -12.31
C GLY A 45 -7.68 3.78 -12.50
N MET A 46 -7.05 4.63 -13.31
CA MET A 46 -5.60 4.64 -13.50
C MET A 46 -4.84 4.95 -12.20
N LEU A 47 -5.33 5.89 -11.39
CA LEU A 47 -4.74 6.23 -10.10
C LEU A 47 -4.75 5.02 -9.17
N LEU A 48 -5.91 4.40 -8.98
CA LEU A 48 -6.06 3.25 -8.07
C LEU A 48 -5.23 2.06 -8.53
N HIS A 49 -5.22 1.77 -9.84
CA HIS A 49 -4.38 0.70 -10.40
C HIS A 49 -2.89 0.94 -10.13
N ARG A 50 -2.37 2.13 -10.46
CA ARG A 50 -0.97 2.50 -10.20
C ARG A 50 -0.59 2.44 -8.73
N MET A 51 -1.49 2.88 -7.86
CA MET A 51 -1.27 2.80 -6.42
C MET A 51 -1.15 1.35 -5.95
N LEU A 52 -2.05 0.47 -6.38
CA LEU A 52 -2.00 -0.95 -6.03
C LEU A 52 -0.74 -1.64 -6.55
N VAL A 53 -0.35 -1.36 -7.80
CA VAL A 53 0.88 -1.90 -8.40
C VAL A 53 2.13 -1.51 -7.59
N VAL A 54 2.16 -0.31 -7.01
CA VAL A 54 3.30 0.15 -6.20
C VAL A 54 3.19 -0.32 -4.75
N LEU A 55 2.00 -0.21 -4.14
CA LEU A 55 1.82 -0.46 -2.70
C LEU A 55 1.87 -1.95 -2.33
N LEU A 56 1.32 -2.83 -3.20
CA LEU A 56 1.25 -4.26 -2.91
C LEU A 56 2.63 -4.91 -2.72
N PRO A 57 3.62 -4.71 -3.62
CA PRO A 57 4.94 -5.29 -3.41
C PRO A 57 5.60 -4.73 -2.14
N PHE A 58 5.46 -3.43 -1.84
CA PHE A 58 5.99 -2.85 -0.61
C PHE A 58 5.37 -3.46 0.64
N ALA A 59 4.05 -3.60 0.68
CA ALA A 59 3.35 -4.19 1.82
C ALA A 59 3.77 -5.64 2.03
N ILE A 60 3.80 -6.45 0.97
CA ILE A 60 4.14 -7.88 1.06
C ILE A 60 5.62 -8.08 1.43
N LEU A 61 6.55 -7.32 0.83
CA LEU A 61 7.97 -7.38 1.23
C LEU A 61 8.15 -7.02 2.70
N SER A 62 7.48 -5.96 3.16
CA SER A 62 7.57 -5.55 4.56
C SER A 62 6.96 -6.58 5.52
N VAL A 63 5.91 -7.28 5.11
CA VAL A 63 5.32 -8.39 5.90
C VAL A 63 6.28 -9.57 5.95
N VAL A 64 6.82 -9.99 4.80
CA VAL A 64 7.74 -11.16 4.72
C VAL A 64 9.04 -10.91 5.45
N LEU A 65 9.56 -9.69 5.40
CA LEU A 65 10.82 -9.29 6.05
C LEU A 65 10.62 -8.63 7.42
N SER A 66 9.41 -8.69 7.99
CA SER A 66 9.05 -7.99 9.25
C SER A 66 9.98 -8.32 10.42
N GLU A 67 10.40 -9.56 10.58
CA GLU A 67 11.34 -9.98 11.61
C GLU A 67 12.72 -9.31 11.41
N ASN A 68 13.26 -9.38 10.20
CA ASN A 68 14.54 -8.74 9.89
C ASN A 68 14.46 -7.21 10.03
N LEU A 69 13.35 -6.62 9.58
CA LEU A 69 13.12 -5.17 9.68
C LEU A 69 12.94 -4.72 11.13
N SER A 70 12.24 -5.49 11.99
CA SER A 70 12.09 -5.16 13.40
C SER A 70 13.44 -5.17 14.11
N ILE A 71 14.30 -6.12 13.82
CA ILE A 71 15.65 -6.20 14.38
C ILE A 71 16.54 -5.06 13.88
N LEU A 72 16.52 -4.79 12.57
CA LEU A 72 17.37 -3.75 11.96
C LEU A 72 16.96 -2.34 12.38
N LEU A 73 15.67 -2.06 12.50
CA LEU A 73 15.17 -0.72 12.77
C LEU A 73 14.95 -0.44 14.27
N LEU A 74 14.63 -1.48 15.05
CA LEU A 74 14.25 -1.32 16.46
C LEU A 74 15.21 -2.02 17.41
N GLY A 75 16.11 -2.87 16.90
CA GLY A 75 17.01 -3.68 17.71
C GLY A 75 16.30 -4.77 18.54
N ASP A 76 15.03 -5.07 18.22
CA ASP A 76 14.21 -6.02 18.97
C ASP A 76 13.96 -7.31 18.18
N THR A 77 14.20 -8.44 18.87
CA THR A 77 13.97 -9.80 18.33
C THR A 77 12.65 -10.41 18.77
N GLY A 78 11.80 -9.66 19.49
CA GLY A 78 10.55 -10.15 20.04
C GLY A 78 9.49 -10.43 18.99
N ALA A 79 8.69 -11.49 19.20
CA ALA A 79 7.55 -11.82 18.35
C ALA A 79 6.50 -10.69 18.31
N GLU A 80 6.36 -9.92 19.37
CA GLU A 80 5.46 -8.76 19.44
C GLU A 80 5.89 -7.63 18.50
N ALA A 81 7.21 -7.33 18.41
CA ALA A 81 7.73 -6.31 17.52
C ALA A 81 7.56 -6.73 16.05
N SER A 82 7.81 -7.99 15.73
CA SER A 82 7.59 -8.57 14.41
C SER A 82 6.12 -8.53 14.02
N GLY A 83 5.21 -8.94 14.92
CA GLY A 83 3.77 -8.87 14.69
C GLY A 83 3.23 -7.45 14.50
N ALA A 84 3.71 -6.50 15.29
CA ALA A 84 3.38 -5.08 15.14
C ALA A 84 3.89 -4.52 13.80
N MET A 85 5.07 -4.94 13.35
CA MET A 85 5.62 -4.56 12.04
C MET A 85 4.81 -5.15 10.88
N GLN A 86 4.33 -6.40 10.99
CA GLN A 86 3.44 -7.03 10.01
C GLN A 86 2.11 -6.27 9.89
N ALA A 87 1.45 -6.03 11.02
CA ALA A 87 0.19 -5.27 11.05
C ALA A 87 0.37 -3.86 10.46
N GLY A 88 1.46 -3.18 10.83
CA GLY A 88 1.80 -1.87 10.30
C GLY A 88 2.07 -1.88 8.80
N SER A 89 2.72 -2.89 8.27
CA SER A 89 3.01 -3.04 6.83
C SER A 89 1.74 -3.19 6.00
N ILE A 90 0.77 -3.97 6.49
CA ILE A 90 -0.59 -4.04 5.90
C ILE A 90 -1.27 -2.67 6.06
N GLY A 91 -1.07 -2.00 7.18
CA GLY A 91 -1.54 -0.65 7.46
C GLY A 91 -1.05 0.40 6.46
N ILE A 92 0.18 0.28 5.91
CA ILE A 92 0.67 1.20 4.87
C ILE A 92 -0.21 1.13 3.62
N LEU A 93 -0.56 -0.06 3.16
CA LEU A 93 -1.40 -0.27 1.99
C LEU A 93 -2.76 0.43 2.16
N PHE A 94 -3.47 0.04 3.22
CA PHE A 94 -4.79 0.61 3.48
C PHE A 94 -4.73 2.08 3.90
N GLY A 95 -3.74 2.48 4.68
CA GLY A 95 -3.57 3.86 5.11
C GLY A 95 -3.37 4.80 3.93
N THR A 96 -2.51 4.44 2.99
CA THR A 96 -2.26 5.26 1.80
C THR A 96 -3.51 5.38 0.94
N LEU A 97 -4.22 4.27 0.68
CA LEU A 97 -5.48 4.28 -0.06
C LEU A 97 -6.55 5.10 0.66
N GLY A 98 -6.70 4.91 1.97
CA GLY A 98 -7.68 5.64 2.78
C GLY A 98 -7.45 7.15 2.74
N TYR A 99 -6.21 7.60 2.93
CA TYR A 99 -5.89 9.04 2.82
C TYR A 99 -6.11 9.60 1.42
N VAL A 100 -5.84 8.83 0.36
CA VAL A 100 -6.14 9.24 -1.01
C VAL A 100 -7.64 9.42 -1.20
N PHE A 101 -8.48 8.51 -0.68
CA PHE A 101 -9.92 8.67 -0.74
C PHE A 101 -10.42 9.89 0.04
N ILE A 102 -9.85 10.17 1.22
CA ILE A 102 -10.15 11.41 1.96
C ILE A 102 -9.78 12.66 1.14
N LEU A 103 -8.60 12.67 0.53
CA LEU A 103 -8.18 13.78 -0.33
C LEU A 103 -9.10 13.93 -1.55
N LEU A 104 -9.54 12.83 -2.15
CA LEU A 104 -10.52 12.85 -3.25
C LEU A 104 -11.85 13.41 -2.80
N LEU A 105 -12.40 12.98 -1.65
CA LEU A 105 -13.64 13.51 -1.09
C LEU A 105 -13.56 15.03 -0.84
N MET A 106 -12.42 15.51 -0.33
CA MET A 106 -12.17 16.94 -0.16
C MET A 106 -12.20 17.68 -1.51
N ARG A 107 -11.58 17.11 -2.55
CA ARG A 107 -11.60 17.69 -3.91
C ARG A 107 -13.00 17.65 -4.55
N LEU A 108 -13.81 16.66 -4.22
CA LEU A 108 -15.20 16.55 -4.66
C LEU A 108 -16.16 17.47 -3.87
N LYS A 109 -15.62 18.40 -3.06
CA LYS A 109 -16.37 19.31 -2.18
C LYS A 109 -17.27 18.59 -1.16
N GLN A 110 -16.92 17.36 -0.81
CA GLN A 110 -17.62 16.51 0.16
C GLN A 110 -16.82 16.38 1.46
N SER A 111 -16.29 17.50 1.97
CA SER A 111 -15.45 17.55 3.17
C SER A 111 -16.17 17.03 4.42
N MET A 112 -17.48 17.23 4.52
CA MET A 112 -18.27 16.71 5.64
C MET A 112 -18.30 15.18 5.64
N LEU A 113 -18.49 14.53 4.49
CA LEU A 113 -18.42 13.08 4.39
C LEU A 113 -17.03 12.53 4.71
N ALA A 114 -15.98 13.23 4.27
CA ALA A 114 -14.61 12.89 4.62
C ALA A 114 -14.38 12.96 6.14
N ALA A 115 -14.84 14.03 6.80
CA ALA A 115 -14.70 14.20 8.25
C ALA A 115 -15.50 13.14 9.03
N VAL A 116 -16.75 12.86 8.64
CA VAL A 116 -17.61 11.86 9.28
C VAL A 116 -17.01 10.46 9.14
N SER A 117 -16.54 10.09 7.95
CA SER A 117 -15.92 8.77 7.73
C SER A 117 -14.63 8.59 8.53
N ALA A 118 -13.79 9.61 8.58
CA ALA A 118 -12.56 9.59 9.39
C ALA A 118 -12.87 9.55 10.90
N GLY A 119 -13.83 10.34 11.36
CA GLY A 119 -14.27 10.35 12.75
C GLY A 119 -14.88 9.02 13.19
N ALA A 120 -15.74 8.42 12.38
CA ALA A 120 -16.33 7.11 12.66
C ALA A 120 -15.25 6.01 12.72
N ALA A 121 -14.30 6.01 11.79
CA ALA A 121 -13.19 5.06 11.80
C ALA A 121 -12.31 5.24 13.06
N MET A 122 -12.08 6.49 13.50
CA MET A 122 -11.30 6.79 14.72
C MET A 122 -12.02 6.30 15.99
N VAL A 123 -13.32 6.49 16.09
CA VAL A 123 -14.11 5.99 17.23
C VAL A 123 -14.04 4.47 17.30
N LEU A 124 -14.24 3.79 16.16
CA LEU A 124 -14.14 2.33 16.07
C LEU A 124 -12.72 1.83 16.43
N GLN A 125 -11.67 2.53 16.00
CA GLN A 125 -10.30 2.22 16.40
C GLN A 125 -10.13 2.28 17.93
N MET A 126 -10.66 3.32 18.58
CA MET A 126 -10.57 3.47 20.03
C MET A 126 -11.29 2.34 20.77
N VAL A 127 -12.50 1.99 20.32
CA VAL A 127 -13.27 0.87 20.89
C VAL A 127 -12.50 -0.44 20.72
N LEU A 128 -11.94 -0.69 19.54
CA LEU A 128 -11.17 -1.90 19.25
C LEU A 128 -9.88 -1.97 20.09
N LEU A 129 -9.20 -0.83 20.28
CA LEU A 129 -8.00 -0.77 21.12
C LEU A 129 -8.32 -1.15 22.57
N VAL A 130 -9.38 -0.56 23.14
CA VAL A 130 -9.84 -0.89 24.49
C VAL A 130 -10.21 -2.36 24.60
N PHE A 131 -10.94 -2.88 23.62
CA PHE A 131 -11.32 -4.30 23.59
C PHE A 131 -10.11 -5.23 23.52
N MET A 132 -9.13 -4.96 22.65
CA MET A 132 -7.93 -5.78 22.52
C MET A 132 -7.07 -5.75 23.79
N THR A 133 -6.92 -4.58 24.41
CA THR A 133 -6.17 -4.46 25.66
C THR A 133 -6.87 -5.19 26.81
N SER A 134 -8.21 -5.14 26.89
CA SER A 134 -8.98 -5.88 27.89
C SER A 134 -8.97 -7.39 27.65
N ALA A 135 -8.85 -7.84 26.40
CA ALA A 135 -8.71 -9.25 26.04
C ALA A 135 -7.29 -9.82 26.26
N GLY A 136 -6.37 -9.03 26.83
CA GLY A 136 -5.01 -9.47 27.14
C GLY A 136 -4.03 -9.45 25.95
N VAL A 137 -4.40 -8.83 24.83
CA VAL A 137 -3.44 -8.58 23.76
C VAL A 137 -2.51 -7.46 24.20
N GLY A 138 -1.30 -7.83 24.65
CA GLY A 138 -0.35 -6.90 25.25
C GLY A 138 0.57 -6.19 24.26
N GLY A 139 1.41 -5.31 24.81
CA GLY A 139 2.55 -4.71 24.15
C GLY A 139 2.22 -3.82 22.94
N ALA A 140 3.04 -3.93 21.92
CA ALA A 140 2.94 -3.14 20.69
C ALA A 140 1.89 -3.67 19.71
N LEU A 141 1.39 -4.89 19.90
CA LEU A 141 0.52 -5.56 18.94
C LEU A 141 -0.91 -4.98 18.94
N ALA A 142 -1.50 -4.72 20.11
CA ALA A 142 -2.85 -4.16 20.20
C ALA A 142 -3.00 -2.82 19.49
N PRO A 143 -2.14 -1.79 19.72
CA PRO A 143 -2.23 -0.54 19.00
C PRO A 143 -1.91 -0.69 17.50
N ALA A 144 -1.01 -1.61 17.09
CA ALA A 144 -0.70 -1.83 15.69
C ALA A 144 -1.90 -2.44 14.93
N LEU A 145 -2.55 -3.44 15.51
CA LEU A 145 -3.76 -4.05 14.94
C LEU A 145 -4.92 -3.05 14.90
N SER A 146 -5.18 -2.32 15.99
CA SER A 146 -6.26 -1.33 16.00
C SER A 146 -6.05 -0.25 14.93
N GLN A 147 -4.81 0.17 14.69
CA GLN A 147 -4.47 1.12 13.64
C GLN A 147 -4.61 0.54 12.24
N MET A 148 -4.25 -0.72 12.03
CA MET A 148 -4.48 -1.43 10.77
C MET A 148 -5.98 -1.46 10.44
N PHE A 149 -6.84 -1.78 11.41
CA PHE A 149 -8.29 -1.76 11.25
C PHE A 149 -8.83 -0.36 10.96
N PHE A 150 -8.32 0.68 11.62
CA PHE A 150 -8.66 2.07 11.30
C PHE A 150 -8.42 2.38 9.81
N TYR A 151 -7.25 2.05 9.30
CA TYR A 151 -6.92 2.28 7.90
C TYR A 151 -7.78 1.45 6.94
N LEU A 152 -8.10 0.23 7.31
CA LEU A 152 -8.99 -0.63 6.53
C LEU A 152 -10.40 -0.04 6.46
N LEU A 153 -10.96 0.39 7.58
CA LEU A 153 -12.27 1.05 7.65
C LEU A 153 -12.29 2.35 6.86
N LEU A 154 -11.24 3.17 7.00
CA LEU A 154 -11.10 4.42 6.27
C LEU A 154 -11.07 4.19 4.76
N THR A 155 -10.35 3.17 4.32
CA THR A 155 -10.26 2.77 2.91
C THR A 155 -11.60 2.26 2.39
N ALA A 156 -12.26 1.39 3.14
CA ALA A 156 -13.56 0.82 2.75
C ALA A 156 -14.63 1.92 2.65
N ALA A 157 -14.75 2.76 3.66
CA ALA A 157 -15.68 3.88 3.66
C ALA A 157 -15.38 4.87 2.53
N GLY A 158 -14.12 5.26 2.37
CA GLY A 158 -13.68 6.18 1.32
C GLY A 158 -13.95 5.62 -0.07
N PHE A 159 -13.63 4.35 -0.32
CA PHE A 159 -13.91 3.68 -1.58
C PHE A 159 -15.41 3.66 -1.91
N VAL A 160 -16.26 3.29 -0.94
CA VAL A 160 -17.72 3.26 -1.13
C VAL A 160 -18.26 4.64 -1.45
N LEU A 161 -17.86 5.67 -0.70
CA LEU A 161 -18.31 7.05 -0.89
C LEU A 161 -17.86 7.60 -2.25
N VAL A 162 -16.57 7.49 -2.59
CA VAL A 162 -16.03 7.97 -3.87
C VAL A 162 -16.68 7.23 -5.05
N SER A 163 -16.83 5.90 -4.94
CA SER A 163 -17.47 5.09 -5.99
C SER A 163 -18.94 5.48 -6.23
N ARG A 164 -19.67 5.79 -5.16
CA ARG A 164 -21.06 6.26 -5.26
C ARG A 164 -21.14 7.65 -5.90
N ILE A 165 -20.35 8.62 -5.43
CA ILE A 165 -20.37 10.00 -5.92
C ILE A 165 -19.95 10.07 -7.39
N MET A 166 -18.89 9.38 -7.75
CA MET A 166 -18.36 9.36 -9.12
C MET A 166 -19.04 8.34 -10.03
N GLN A 167 -19.95 7.51 -9.49
CA GLN A 167 -20.56 6.38 -10.21
C GLN A 167 -19.49 5.48 -10.85
N TYR A 168 -18.37 5.27 -10.12
CA TYR A 168 -17.23 4.51 -10.58
C TYR A 168 -17.42 3.03 -10.27
N ARG A 169 -17.18 2.18 -11.29
CA ARG A 169 -17.13 0.73 -11.13
C ARG A 169 -15.69 0.26 -11.32
N GLN A 170 -15.13 -0.32 -10.26
CA GLN A 170 -13.79 -0.88 -10.28
C GLN A 170 -13.78 -2.17 -11.12
N ASP A 171 -12.84 -2.26 -12.05
CA ASP A 171 -12.48 -3.55 -12.66
C ASP A 171 -11.59 -4.32 -11.66
N TRP A 172 -12.23 -5.16 -10.86
CA TRP A 172 -11.54 -5.90 -9.78
C TRP A 172 -10.49 -6.87 -10.30
N ILE A 173 -10.71 -7.46 -11.49
CA ILE A 173 -9.82 -8.48 -12.01
C ILE A 173 -8.48 -7.85 -12.43
N ARG A 174 -8.52 -6.88 -13.31
CA ARG A 174 -7.32 -6.22 -13.84
C ARG A 174 -6.73 -5.21 -12.86
N GLY A 175 -7.60 -4.52 -12.13
CA GLY A 175 -7.19 -3.44 -11.24
C GLY A 175 -6.57 -3.90 -9.93
N ALA A 176 -7.06 -5.02 -9.36
CA ALA A 176 -6.63 -5.47 -8.04
C ALA A 176 -6.14 -6.92 -8.01
N ALA A 177 -6.89 -7.88 -8.62
CA ALA A 177 -6.58 -9.30 -8.48
C ALA A 177 -5.22 -9.67 -9.10
N ILE A 178 -4.93 -9.20 -10.32
CA ILE A 178 -3.66 -9.51 -10.98
C ILE A 178 -2.46 -8.97 -10.19
N PRO A 179 -2.38 -7.67 -9.82
CA PRO A 179 -1.26 -7.17 -9.01
C PRO A 179 -1.12 -7.90 -7.67
N THR A 180 -2.25 -8.30 -7.03
CA THR A 180 -2.21 -9.04 -5.76
C THR A 180 -1.60 -10.42 -5.93
N VAL A 181 -2.00 -11.17 -6.95
CA VAL A 181 -1.44 -12.50 -7.23
C VAL A 181 0.06 -12.40 -7.54
N LEU A 182 0.47 -11.44 -8.39
CA LEU A 182 1.88 -11.24 -8.72
C LEU A 182 2.71 -10.87 -7.48
N ALA A 183 2.17 -10.02 -6.62
CA ALA A 183 2.83 -9.64 -5.38
C ALA A 183 2.88 -10.81 -4.38
N ALA A 184 1.86 -11.66 -4.32
CA ALA A 184 1.87 -12.88 -3.50
C ALA A 184 2.95 -13.87 -3.97
N VAL A 185 3.06 -14.10 -5.28
CA VAL A 185 4.12 -14.95 -5.86
C VAL A 185 5.51 -14.39 -5.51
N MET A 186 5.71 -13.08 -5.68
CA MET A 186 6.93 -12.39 -5.26
C MET A 186 7.21 -12.63 -3.77
N GLY A 187 6.19 -12.51 -2.90
CA GLY A 187 6.32 -12.73 -1.47
C GLY A 187 6.80 -14.13 -1.12
N VAL A 188 6.23 -15.17 -1.76
CA VAL A 188 6.68 -16.56 -1.59
C VAL A 188 8.13 -16.74 -2.02
N VAL A 189 8.52 -16.22 -3.17
CA VAL A 189 9.90 -16.28 -3.66
C VAL A 189 10.85 -15.57 -2.68
N THR A 190 10.50 -14.38 -2.22
CA THR A 190 11.29 -13.62 -1.24
C THR A 190 11.41 -14.37 0.09
N MET A 191 10.34 -15.01 0.57
CA MET A 191 10.36 -15.81 1.79
C MET A 191 11.33 -16.99 1.68
N LEU A 192 11.31 -17.69 0.55
CA LEU A 192 12.22 -18.80 0.29
C LEU A 192 13.69 -18.33 0.27
N ILE A 193 13.96 -17.26 -0.47
CA ILE A 193 15.31 -16.67 -0.55
C ILE A 193 15.79 -16.21 0.83
N ASN A 194 14.93 -15.54 1.60
CA ASN A 194 15.27 -15.06 2.94
C ASN A 194 15.70 -16.20 3.87
N ARG A 195 15.01 -17.33 3.78
CA ARG A 195 15.31 -18.53 4.59
C ARG A 195 16.73 -19.09 4.37
N PHE A 196 17.22 -18.99 3.13
CA PHE A 196 18.56 -19.51 2.77
C PHE A 196 19.65 -18.45 2.89
N LEU A 197 19.33 -17.21 2.55
CA LEU A 197 20.33 -16.15 2.41
C LEU A 197 20.67 -15.47 3.74
N THR A 198 19.68 -15.28 4.62
CA THR A 198 19.90 -14.60 5.92
C THR A 198 20.96 -15.31 6.80
N PRO A 199 20.97 -16.67 6.91
CA PRO A 199 22.01 -17.36 7.65
C PRO A 199 23.40 -17.27 7.00
N ALA A 200 23.46 -17.19 5.66
CA ALA A 200 24.70 -17.24 4.90
C ALA A 200 25.39 -15.87 4.76
N ALA A 201 24.63 -14.80 4.50
CA ALA A 201 25.15 -13.47 4.19
C ALA A 201 25.04 -12.45 5.34
N GLY A 202 24.46 -12.86 6.47
CA GLY A 202 24.14 -11.97 7.58
C GLY A 202 22.83 -11.19 7.34
N ARG A 203 22.24 -10.71 8.44
CA ARG A 203 20.86 -10.11 8.40
C ARG A 203 20.77 -8.87 7.52
N VAL A 204 21.71 -7.93 7.63
CA VAL A 204 21.66 -6.67 6.87
C VAL A 204 21.79 -6.93 5.37
N ALA A 205 22.87 -7.61 4.97
CA ALA A 205 23.12 -7.90 3.56
C ALA A 205 22.03 -8.82 2.99
N GLY A 206 21.64 -9.85 3.73
CA GLY A 206 20.54 -10.76 3.34
C GLY A 206 19.22 -10.03 3.09
N THR A 207 18.84 -9.12 3.99
CA THR A 207 17.59 -8.33 3.83
C THR A 207 17.64 -7.43 2.61
N ILE A 208 18.75 -6.72 2.38
CA ILE A 208 18.92 -5.84 1.21
C ILE A 208 18.81 -6.66 -0.09
N VAL A 209 19.50 -7.79 -0.17
CA VAL A 209 19.44 -8.67 -1.35
C VAL A 209 18.03 -9.21 -1.55
N CYS A 210 17.33 -9.64 -0.49
CA CYS A 210 15.95 -10.11 -0.57
C CYS A 210 14.99 -9.03 -1.10
N VAL A 211 15.15 -7.76 -0.67
CA VAL A 211 14.36 -6.64 -1.18
C VAL A 211 14.63 -6.40 -2.67
N VAL A 212 15.91 -6.36 -3.07
CA VAL A 212 16.29 -6.13 -4.47
C VAL A 212 15.76 -7.25 -5.38
N VAL A 213 16.00 -8.51 -4.99
CA VAL A 213 15.53 -9.67 -5.77
C VAL A 213 14.00 -9.73 -5.80
N GLY A 214 13.32 -9.46 -4.68
CA GLY A 214 11.87 -9.41 -4.62
C GLY A 214 11.30 -8.38 -5.59
N ILE A 215 11.82 -7.17 -5.60
CA ILE A 215 11.41 -6.11 -6.54
C ILE A 215 11.67 -6.54 -7.99
N LEU A 216 12.82 -7.11 -8.30
CA LEU A 216 13.13 -7.60 -9.64
C LEU A 216 12.16 -8.68 -10.11
N VAL A 217 11.87 -9.66 -9.26
CA VAL A 217 10.89 -10.72 -9.55
C VAL A 217 9.51 -10.11 -9.83
N TYR A 218 9.07 -9.18 -8.99
CA TYR A 218 7.78 -8.51 -9.18
C TYR A 218 7.71 -7.75 -10.51
N VAL A 219 8.75 -6.99 -10.85
CA VAL A 219 8.84 -6.25 -12.12
C VAL A 219 8.79 -7.19 -13.32
N ILE A 220 9.53 -8.31 -13.28
CA ILE A 220 9.51 -9.32 -14.35
C ILE A 220 8.11 -9.92 -14.50
N LEU A 221 7.47 -10.31 -13.39
CA LEU A 221 6.12 -10.85 -13.39
C LEU A 221 5.09 -9.84 -13.92
N LEU A 222 5.22 -8.56 -13.54
CA LEU A 222 4.35 -7.49 -13.98
C LEU A 222 4.44 -7.27 -15.50
N LEU A 223 5.67 -7.29 -16.06
CA LEU A 223 5.92 -7.18 -17.50
C LEU A 223 5.37 -8.42 -18.24
N ALA A 224 5.60 -9.62 -17.72
CA ALA A 224 5.10 -10.87 -18.30
C ALA A 224 3.56 -10.93 -18.34
N ALA A 225 2.90 -10.42 -17.31
CA ALA A 225 1.45 -10.37 -17.23
C ALA A 225 0.81 -9.32 -18.16
N ARG A 226 1.58 -8.45 -18.81
CA ARG A 226 1.09 -7.34 -19.67
C ARG A 226 -0.03 -6.54 -19.02
N ASN A 227 0.03 -6.36 -17.70
CA ASN A 227 -1.04 -5.73 -16.93
C ASN A 227 -1.01 -4.20 -16.99
N MET A 228 0.03 -3.61 -17.52
CA MET A 228 0.16 -2.15 -17.71
C MET A 228 -0.11 -1.75 -19.15
N ARG A 229 -0.94 -0.71 -19.33
CA ARG A 229 -1.15 -0.10 -20.66
C ARG A 229 0.08 0.71 -21.05
N GLU A 230 0.45 0.72 -22.33
CA GLU A 230 1.59 1.50 -22.85
C GLU A 230 1.49 2.99 -22.51
N GLU A 231 0.27 3.55 -22.48
CA GLU A 231 0.01 4.94 -22.07
C GLU A 231 0.38 5.20 -20.61
N GLU A 232 0.19 4.22 -19.75
CA GLU A 232 0.54 4.31 -18.32
C GLU A 232 2.05 4.27 -18.12
N LEU A 233 2.74 3.44 -18.88
CA LEU A 233 4.20 3.31 -18.88
C LEU A 233 4.86 4.60 -19.39
N ASN A 234 4.36 5.19 -20.47
CA ASN A 234 4.91 6.43 -21.04
C ASN A 234 4.71 7.67 -20.15
N SER A 235 3.70 7.67 -19.27
CA SER A 235 3.35 8.84 -18.46
C SER A 235 4.15 8.99 -17.17
N SER A 236 4.97 8.00 -16.77
CA SER A 236 5.80 8.05 -15.56
C SER A 236 7.28 7.81 -15.87
N LEU A 237 8.17 8.43 -15.09
CA LEU A 237 9.63 8.19 -15.22
C LEU A 237 9.98 6.72 -15.01
N PHE A 238 9.35 6.07 -14.04
CA PHE A 238 9.52 4.66 -13.73
C PHE A 238 8.97 3.77 -14.86
N GLY A 239 7.83 4.12 -15.45
CA GLY A 239 7.26 3.41 -16.59
C GLY A 239 8.14 3.46 -17.84
N ARG A 240 8.81 4.59 -18.10
CA ARG A 240 9.78 4.70 -19.23
C ARG A 240 11.00 3.80 -19.05
N LEU A 241 11.47 3.63 -17.82
CA LEU A 241 12.54 2.68 -17.50
C LEU A 241 12.07 1.24 -17.72
N LEU A 242 10.85 0.89 -17.27
CA LEU A 242 10.24 -0.42 -17.49
C LEU A 242 10.04 -0.74 -18.98
N LEU A 243 9.62 0.24 -19.79
CA LEU A 243 9.51 0.08 -21.24
C LEU A 243 10.87 -0.19 -21.90
N LYS A 244 11.94 0.49 -21.47
CA LYS A 244 13.29 0.22 -21.98
C LYS A 244 13.72 -1.21 -21.65
N VAL A 245 13.49 -1.65 -20.43
CA VAL A 245 13.83 -3.02 -19.99
C VAL A 245 12.94 -4.05 -20.73
N GLY A 246 11.63 -3.80 -20.85
CA GLY A 246 10.69 -4.69 -21.54
C GLY A 246 11.00 -4.86 -23.04
N ARG A 247 11.45 -3.80 -23.72
CA ARG A 247 11.91 -3.87 -25.11
C ARG A 247 13.22 -4.65 -25.25
N LEU A 248 14.11 -4.57 -24.25
CA LEU A 248 15.37 -5.29 -24.24
C LEU A 248 15.16 -6.81 -24.09
N ILE A 249 14.08 -7.21 -23.37
CA ILE A 249 13.74 -8.61 -23.09
C ILE A 249 12.70 -9.18 -24.07
N HIS A 250 12.32 -8.44 -25.14
CA HIS A 250 11.33 -8.85 -26.14
C HIS A 250 9.92 -9.14 -25.60
N PHE A 251 9.51 -8.50 -24.51
CA PHE A 251 8.15 -8.60 -23.96
C PHE A 251 7.16 -7.58 -24.57
N TYR A 252 7.66 -6.51 -25.21
CA TYR A 252 6.90 -5.47 -25.92
C TYR A 252 7.54 -5.19 -27.28
#